data_8218fd517e3f26dd73b8ac46db1df2b8
#
_entry.id   8218fd517e3f26dd73b8ac46db1df2b8
#
_cell.length_a   1.000
_cell.length_b   1.000
_cell.length_c   1.000
_cell.angle_alpha   90.00
_cell.angle_beta   90.00
_cell.angle_gamma   90.00
#
_symmetry.space_group_name_H-M   'P 1'
#
loop_
_entity.id
_entity.type
_entity.pdbx_description
1 polymer ?
#
loop_
_entity_poly.entity_id
_entity_poly.type
_entity_poly.pdbx_seq_one_letter_code
_entity_poly.pdbx_strand_id
1 'polypeptide(L)'
;MIADVNGTWASNAFKEAYGDGYAAAKLPTFTVNGDQVQMGSYAGYKFVGVNAYSKNTGWAMLLAEYLTNEQSQKTIGIATGEGPSNIKAAASEEITSAPALAALTEQAKYADLQRVGNNYWDPAAALGETLVEGTYKDAQSVLDKAVEGITQPASE
;
A
#
# COMPACT_ATOMS: atom_id res chain seq x y z
N MET A 1 19.27 -10.72 -0.98
CA MET A 1 17.94 -10.59 -1.64
C MET A 1 18.15 -9.80 -2.91
N ILE A 2 17.56 -10.24 -4.04
CA ILE A 2 17.71 -9.54 -5.33
C ILE A 2 16.50 -8.62 -5.57
N ALA A 3 15.32 -9.06 -5.17
CA ALA A 3 14.08 -8.30 -5.26
C ALA A 3 13.11 -8.69 -4.12
N ASP A 4 12.26 -7.77 -3.73
CA ASP A 4 11.19 -7.96 -2.75
C ASP A 4 9.94 -7.21 -3.20
N VAL A 5 8.77 -7.75 -2.88
CA VAL A 5 7.48 -7.08 -3.08
C VAL A 5 7.04 -6.53 -1.74
N ASN A 6 7.00 -5.21 -1.61
CA ASN A 6 6.72 -4.55 -0.35
C ASN A 6 5.95 -3.24 -0.56
N GLY A 7 5.47 -2.64 0.53
CA GLY A 7 4.90 -1.31 0.50
C GLY A 7 5.96 -0.21 0.53
N THR A 8 5.60 0.99 0.08
CA THR A 8 6.51 2.14 0.01
C THR A 8 7.08 2.57 1.37
N TRP A 9 6.43 2.20 2.47
CA TRP A 9 6.95 2.42 3.84
C TRP A 9 8.29 1.74 4.11
N ALA A 10 8.65 0.69 3.36
CA ALA A 10 9.93 0.00 3.49
C ALA A 10 11.07 0.69 2.71
N SER A 11 10.78 1.70 1.90
CA SER A 11 11.73 2.32 0.97
C SER A 11 12.96 2.89 1.67
N ASN A 12 12.79 3.54 2.82
CA ASN A 12 13.90 4.14 3.56
C ASN A 12 14.85 3.07 4.12
N ALA A 13 14.30 1.98 4.66
CA ALA A 13 15.11 0.87 5.15
C ALA A 13 15.90 0.18 4.03
N PHE A 14 15.30 0.01 2.86
CA PHE A 14 16.00 -0.52 1.69
C PHE A 14 17.08 0.43 1.16
N LYS A 15 16.79 1.73 1.12
CA LYS A 15 17.76 2.75 0.73
C LYS A 15 18.95 2.79 1.68
N GLU A 16 18.72 2.68 2.98
CA GLU A 16 19.77 2.61 3.99
C GLU A 16 20.63 1.34 3.83
N ALA A 17 19.98 0.21 3.59
CA ALA A 17 20.68 -1.08 3.48
C ALA A 17 21.48 -1.25 2.18
N TYR A 18 21.01 -0.70 1.06
CA TYR A 18 21.56 -0.95 -0.27
C TYR A 18 22.19 0.28 -0.94
N GLY A 19 22.03 1.48 -0.36
CA GLY A 19 22.63 2.72 -0.90
C GLY A 19 22.27 2.94 -2.37
N ASP A 20 23.29 3.18 -3.20
CA ASP A 20 23.14 3.40 -4.64
C ASP A 20 22.65 2.17 -5.42
N GLY A 21 22.68 0.98 -4.79
CA GLY A 21 22.11 -0.25 -5.36
C GLY A 21 20.60 -0.38 -5.20
N TYR A 22 19.94 0.54 -4.46
CA TYR A 22 18.49 0.54 -4.29
C TYR A 22 17.78 1.05 -5.55
N ALA A 23 16.79 0.29 -5.99
CA ALA A 23 15.86 0.69 -7.04
C ALA A 23 14.44 0.24 -6.67
N ALA A 24 13.44 0.87 -7.25
CA ALA A 24 12.05 0.48 -7.12
C ALA A 24 11.35 0.55 -8.49
N ALA A 25 10.40 -0.34 -8.71
CA ALA A 25 9.57 -0.41 -9.90
C ALA A 25 8.14 -0.79 -9.53
N LYS A 26 7.19 -0.51 -10.41
CA LYS A 26 5.84 -1.08 -10.27
C LYS A 26 5.89 -2.60 -10.24
N LEU A 27 4.84 -3.25 -9.74
CA LEU A 27 4.75 -4.72 -9.70
C LEU A 27 4.94 -5.32 -11.10
N PRO A 28 5.50 -6.53 -11.19
CA PRO A 28 5.73 -7.20 -12.46
C PRO A 28 4.42 -7.66 -13.11
N THR A 29 4.50 -8.07 -14.36
CA THR A 29 3.46 -8.86 -15.01
C THR A 29 3.66 -10.35 -14.72
N PHE A 30 2.59 -11.12 -14.85
CA PHE A 30 2.63 -12.58 -14.84
C PHE A 30 1.82 -13.14 -16.00
N THR A 31 2.10 -14.39 -16.40
CA THR A 31 1.46 -14.99 -17.56
C THR A 31 0.25 -15.83 -17.14
N VAL A 32 -0.91 -15.54 -17.72
CA VAL A 32 -2.15 -16.31 -17.56
C VAL A 32 -2.63 -16.75 -18.95
N ASN A 33 -2.70 -18.03 -19.18
CA ASN A 33 -3.16 -18.61 -20.47
C ASN A 33 -2.42 -18.06 -21.71
N GLY A 34 -1.17 -17.66 -21.57
CA GLY A 34 -0.35 -17.08 -22.63
C GLY A 34 -0.36 -15.55 -22.69
N ASP A 35 -1.25 -14.89 -21.99
CA ASP A 35 -1.34 -13.43 -21.92
C ASP A 35 -0.54 -12.86 -20.73
N GLN A 36 0.08 -11.71 -20.96
CA GLN A 36 0.76 -10.96 -19.90
C GLN A 36 -0.24 -10.09 -19.13
N VAL A 37 -0.43 -10.40 -17.84
CA VAL A 37 -1.34 -9.67 -16.95
C VAL A 37 -0.53 -8.86 -15.94
N GLN A 38 -0.83 -7.57 -15.84
CA GLN A 38 -0.20 -6.71 -14.82
C GLN A 38 -0.71 -7.07 -13.44
N MET A 39 0.21 -7.31 -12.51
CA MET A 39 -0.15 -7.56 -11.10
C MET A 39 -0.82 -6.33 -10.48
N GLY A 40 -1.99 -6.53 -9.90
CA GLY A 40 -2.72 -5.53 -9.14
C GLY A 40 -2.18 -5.33 -7.72
N SER A 41 -2.58 -4.26 -7.09
CA SER A 41 -2.28 -3.96 -5.69
C SER A 41 -3.47 -3.31 -5.00
N TYR A 42 -3.42 -3.19 -3.67
CA TYR A 42 -4.32 -2.32 -2.95
C TYR A 42 -3.80 -0.88 -2.91
N ALA A 43 -4.72 0.07 -3.04
CA ALA A 43 -4.49 1.48 -2.70
C ALA A 43 -5.08 1.75 -1.31
N GLY A 44 -4.22 2.00 -0.33
CA GLY A 44 -4.60 2.43 1.01
C GLY A 44 -4.51 3.94 1.12
N TYR A 45 -5.47 4.56 1.81
CA TYR A 45 -5.47 5.99 2.10
C TYR A 45 -5.56 6.22 3.60
N LYS A 46 -4.80 7.20 4.08
CA LYS A 46 -4.93 7.72 5.45
C LYS A 46 -5.76 8.99 5.42
N PHE A 47 -6.69 9.10 6.35
CA PHE A 47 -7.59 10.24 6.44
C PHE A 47 -7.33 11.03 7.70
N VAL A 48 -7.49 12.35 7.61
CA VAL A 48 -7.54 13.24 8.76
C VAL A 48 -9.00 13.60 9.00
N GLY A 49 -9.52 13.19 10.14
CA GLY A 49 -10.90 13.49 10.56
C GLY A 49 -10.93 14.49 11.72
N VAL A 50 -11.92 15.39 11.68
CA VAL A 50 -12.20 16.30 12.80
C VAL A 50 -13.39 15.75 13.58
N ASN A 51 -13.21 15.51 14.89
CA ASN A 51 -14.26 15.03 15.77
C ASN A 51 -15.35 16.11 15.90
N ALA A 52 -16.58 15.80 15.54
CA ALA A 52 -17.72 16.71 15.62
C ALA A 52 -18.04 17.19 17.03
N TYR A 53 -17.65 16.44 18.07
CA TYR A 53 -17.85 16.79 19.47
C TYR A 53 -16.68 17.60 20.09
N SER A 54 -15.66 17.94 19.27
CA SER A 54 -14.53 18.74 19.75
C SER A 54 -14.98 20.13 20.17
N LYS A 55 -14.52 20.58 21.31
CA LYS A 55 -14.69 21.97 21.76
C LYS A 55 -13.80 22.97 21.01
N ASN A 56 -12.84 22.46 20.22
CA ASN A 56 -11.87 23.24 19.46
C ASN A 56 -11.94 22.93 17.95
N THR A 57 -13.14 22.77 17.41
CA THR A 57 -13.38 22.35 16.02
C THR A 57 -12.62 23.22 15.00
N GLY A 58 -12.62 24.57 15.21
CA GLY A 58 -11.90 25.49 14.33
C GLY A 58 -10.40 25.23 14.28
N TRP A 59 -9.74 25.01 15.42
CA TRP A 59 -8.33 24.64 15.46
C TRP A 59 -8.06 23.26 14.87
N ALA A 60 -8.94 22.31 15.10
CA ALA A 60 -8.82 20.97 14.53
C ALA A 60 -8.95 20.99 12.98
N MET A 61 -9.82 21.83 12.44
CA MET A 61 -9.92 22.03 10.99
C MET A 61 -8.66 22.67 10.40
N LEU A 62 -8.09 23.68 11.04
CA LEU A 62 -6.83 24.29 10.62
C LEU A 62 -5.67 23.29 10.67
N LEU A 63 -5.63 22.40 11.67
CA LEU A 63 -4.65 21.34 11.74
C LEU A 63 -4.84 20.32 10.61
N ALA A 64 -6.08 19.94 10.31
CA ALA A 64 -6.38 19.03 9.19
C ALA A 64 -5.95 19.64 7.85
N GLU A 65 -6.24 20.91 7.62
CA GLU A 65 -5.77 21.65 6.45
C GLU A 65 -4.23 21.69 6.38
N TYR A 66 -3.57 22.01 7.49
CA TYR A 66 -2.11 22.03 7.57
C TYR A 66 -1.49 20.67 7.21
N LEU A 67 -2.01 19.57 7.74
CA LEU A 67 -1.53 18.22 7.48
C LEU A 67 -1.76 17.76 6.02
N THR A 68 -2.74 18.32 5.36
CA THR A 68 -3.12 17.94 3.98
C THR A 68 -2.67 18.94 2.91
N ASN A 69 -2.00 20.04 3.32
CA ASN A 69 -1.50 21.02 2.37
C ASN A 69 -0.28 20.48 1.59
N GLU A 70 0.10 21.17 0.53
CA GLU A 70 1.19 20.79 -0.37
C GLU A 70 2.50 20.57 0.38
N GLN A 71 2.91 21.54 1.22
CA GLN A 71 4.21 21.51 1.89
C GLN A 71 4.29 20.36 2.92
N SER A 72 3.26 20.19 3.73
CA SER A 72 3.24 19.11 4.73
C SER A 72 3.23 17.74 4.07
N GLN A 73 2.45 17.55 3.00
CA GLN A 73 2.41 16.27 2.29
C GLN A 73 3.71 15.96 1.55
N LYS A 74 4.40 16.94 1.01
CA LYS A 74 5.76 16.75 0.46
C LYS A 74 6.72 16.29 1.55
N THR A 75 6.72 16.98 2.68
CA THR A 75 7.60 16.65 3.81
C THR A 75 7.33 15.23 4.33
N ILE A 76 6.06 14.86 4.51
CA ILE A 76 5.66 13.53 4.96
C ILE A 76 6.07 12.48 3.91
N GLY A 77 5.77 12.70 2.63
CA GLY A 77 6.10 11.76 1.56
C GLY A 77 7.59 11.44 1.48
N ILE A 78 8.44 12.44 1.59
CA ILE A 78 9.91 12.28 1.59
C ILE A 78 10.38 11.54 2.84
N ALA A 79 9.83 11.90 4.01
CA ALA A 79 10.26 11.32 5.28
C ALA A 79 9.80 9.87 5.48
N THR A 80 8.63 9.50 4.96
CA THR A 80 8.00 8.20 5.24
C THR A 80 7.95 7.25 4.06
N GLY A 81 8.17 7.73 2.83
CA GLY A 81 7.93 6.98 1.59
C GLY A 81 6.45 6.85 1.22
N GLU A 82 5.54 7.53 1.92
CA GLU A 82 4.11 7.51 1.62
C GLU A 82 3.76 8.52 0.53
N GLY A 83 3.02 8.09 -0.48
CA GLY A 83 2.63 8.95 -1.60
C GLY A 83 1.68 10.08 -1.18
N PRO A 84 1.97 11.34 -1.52
CA PRO A 84 1.06 12.45 -1.24
C PRO A 84 -0.21 12.36 -2.08
N SER A 85 -1.37 12.65 -1.49
CA SER A 85 -2.65 12.79 -2.19
C SER A 85 -2.89 14.22 -2.73
N ASN A 86 -2.14 15.20 -2.25
CA ASN A 86 -2.16 16.55 -2.80
C ASN A 86 -1.53 16.56 -4.19
N ILE A 87 -2.29 17.03 -5.21
CA ILE A 87 -1.90 16.98 -6.62
C ILE A 87 -0.59 17.73 -6.89
N LYS A 88 -0.40 18.89 -6.26
CA LYS A 88 0.82 19.68 -6.44
C LYS A 88 2.03 19.03 -5.76
N ALA A 89 1.83 18.48 -4.57
CA ALA A 89 2.87 17.73 -3.89
C ALA A 89 3.28 16.49 -4.71
N ALA A 90 2.32 15.72 -5.21
CA ALA A 90 2.57 14.53 -6.02
C ALA A 90 3.32 14.83 -7.33
N ALA A 91 3.11 16.00 -7.92
CA ALA A 91 3.76 16.44 -9.15
C ALA A 91 5.13 17.12 -8.92
N SER A 92 5.56 17.32 -7.68
CA SER A 92 6.84 17.98 -7.39
C SER A 92 8.03 17.08 -7.72
N GLU A 93 9.16 17.71 -8.09
CA GLU A 93 10.38 17.00 -8.46
C GLU A 93 10.90 16.13 -7.32
N GLU A 94 10.81 16.60 -6.09
CA GLU A 94 11.25 15.86 -4.90
C GLU A 94 10.50 14.54 -4.69
N ILE A 95 9.24 14.51 -5.09
CA ILE A 95 8.40 13.29 -5.01
C ILE A 95 8.62 12.40 -6.24
N THR A 96 8.61 12.98 -7.43
CA THR A 96 8.72 12.21 -8.69
C THR A 96 10.11 11.63 -8.92
N SER A 97 11.15 12.21 -8.33
CA SER A 97 12.53 11.68 -8.38
C SER A 97 12.80 10.58 -7.35
N ALA A 98 11.94 10.39 -6.34
CA ALA A 98 12.11 9.33 -5.36
C ALA A 98 11.67 7.97 -5.96
N PRO A 99 12.55 6.95 -6.05
CA PRO A 99 12.26 5.71 -6.79
C PRO A 99 10.97 5.02 -6.35
N ALA A 100 10.73 4.88 -5.04
CA ALA A 100 9.53 4.23 -4.51
C ALA A 100 8.24 5.01 -4.86
N LEU A 101 8.28 6.34 -4.83
CA LEU A 101 7.12 7.18 -5.11
C LEU A 101 6.84 7.26 -6.62
N ALA A 102 7.87 7.22 -7.45
CA ALA A 102 7.73 7.07 -8.90
C ALA A 102 7.06 5.72 -9.24
N ALA A 103 7.56 4.63 -8.67
CA ALA A 103 6.98 3.28 -8.83
C ALA A 103 5.52 3.20 -8.34
N LEU A 104 5.20 3.84 -7.20
CA LEU A 104 3.83 3.94 -6.68
C LEU A 104 2.90 4.64 -7.68
N THR A 105 3.35 5.74 -8.28
CA THR A 105 2.58 6.49 -9.27
C THR A 105 2.28 5.65 -10.51
N GLU A 106 3.25 4.87 -10.98
CA GLU A 106 3.04 3.93 -12.09
C GLU A 106 2.10 2.77 -11.73
N GLN A 107 2.20 2.26 -10.50
CA GLN A 107 1.36 1.17 -10.00
C GLN A 107 -0.08 1.61 -9.74
N ALA A 108 -0.32 2.87 -9.42
CA ALA A 108 -1.65 3.39 -9.06
C ALA A 108 -2.74 3.12 -10.12
N LYS A 109 -2.36 2.96 -11.39
CA LYS A 109 -3.28 2.62 -12.48
C LYS A 109 -3.85 1.19 -12.37
N TYR A 110 -3.21 0.35 -11.59
CA TYR A 110 -3.52 -1.06 -11.40
C TYR A 110 -3.87 -1.39 -9.95
N ALA A 111 -4.20 -0.36 -9.19
CA ALA A 111 -4.53 -0.48 -7.77
C ALA A 111 -6.03 -0.28 -7.55
N ASP A 112 -6.62 -1.16 -6.75
CA ASP A 112 -7.99 -1.05 -6.26
C ASP A 112 -8.02 -0.59 -4.81
N LEU A 113 -9.10 0.09 -4.42
CA LEU A 113 -9.30 0.46 -3.03
C LEU A 113 -9.41 -0.79 -2.16
N GLN A 114 -8.66 -0.79 -1.07
CA GLN A 114 -8.82 -1.83 -0.05
C GLN A 114 -10.21 -1.69 0.59
N ARG A 115 -11.08 -2.66 0.32
CA ARG A 115 -12.45 -2.74 0.84
C ARG A 115 -12.62 -3.85 1.88
N VAL A 116 -11.51 -4.46 2.28
CA VAL A 116 -11.47 -5.54 3.28
C VAL A 116 -11.00 -5.00 4.62
N GLY A 117 -11.53 -5.57 5.70
CA GLY A 117 -11.12 -5.24 7.06
C GLY A 117 -9.80 -5.90 7.47
N ASN A 118 -9.44 -5.75 8.74
CA ASN A 118 -8.22 -6.33 9.29
C ASN A 118 -8.21 -7.87 9.24
N ASN A 119 -9.37 -8.51 9.22
CA ASN A 119 -9.52 -9.96 9.10
C ASN A 119 -8.96 -10.55 7.79
N TYR A 120 -8.64 -9.71 6.82
CA TYR A 120 -8.10 -10.15 5.54
C TYR A 120 -6.66 -10.69 5.65
N TRP A 121 -5.82 -10.07 6.46
CA TRP A 121 -4.37 -10.25 6.39
C TRP A 121 -3.90 -11.63 6.82
N ASP A 122 -4.37 -12.14 7.95
CA ASP A 122 -3.94 -13.45 8.45
C ASP A 122 -4.41 -14.60 7.55
N PRO A 123 -5.68 -14.68 7.12
CA PRO A 123 -6.11 -15.69 6.16
C PRO A 123 -5.41 -15.60 4.80
N ALA A 124 -5.10 -14.38 4.33
CA ALA A 124 -4.37 -14.19 3.07
C ALA A 124 -2.90 -14.64 3.18
N ALA A 125 -2.25 -14.38 4.31
CA ALA A 125 -0.90 -14.88 4.57
C ALA A 125 -0.87 -16.41 4.62
N ALA A 126 -1.78 -17.04 5.39
CA ALA A 126 -1.90 -18.49 5.48
C ALA A 126 -2.19 -19.14 4.12
N LEU A 127 -3.01 -18.49 3.27
CA LEU A 127 -3.23 -18.93 1.89
C LEU A 127 -1.91 -18.92 1.10
N GLY A 128 -1.16 -17.81 1.16
CA GLY A 128 0.11 -17.68 0.47
C GLY A 128 1.13 -18.75 0.88
N GLU A 129 1.28 -18.99 2.18
CA GLU A 129 2.15 -20.03 2.74
C GLU A 129 1.75 -21.43 2.22
N THR A 130 0.45 -21.78 2.31
CA THR A 130 -0.07 -23.07 1.85
C THR A 130 0.19 -23.30 0.36
N LEU A 131 0.03 -22.25 -0.47
CA LEU A 131 0.28 -22.33 -1.91
C LEU A 131 1.77 -22.51 -2.23
N VAL A 132 2.65 -21.82 -1.49
CA VAL A 132 4.11 -21.96 -1.66
C VAL A 132 4.62 -23.34 -1.22
N GLU A 133 4.11 -23.86 -0.11
CA GLU A 133 4.47 -25.20 0.39
C GLU A 133 3.94 -26.34 -0.48
N GLY A 134 2.89 -26.09 -1.26
CA GLY A 134 2.26 -27.11 -2.11
C GLY A 134 1.60 -28.25 -1.33
N THR A 135 1.23 -28.03 -0.06
CA THR A 135 0.68 -29.04 0.86
C THR A 135 -0.84 -29.24 0.75
N TYR A 136 -1.45 -28.77 -0.33
CA TYR A 136 -2.90 -28.83 -0.56
C TYR A 136 -3.29 -29.88 -1.62
N LYS A 137 -4.50 -30.40 -1.52
CA LYS A 137 -5.06 -31.38 -2.49
C LYS A 137 -5.66 -30.69 -3.71
N ASP A 138 -6.33 -29.58 -3.50
CA ASP A 138 -6.91 -28.74 -4.54
C ASP A 138 -6.88 -27.26 -4.12
N ALA A 139 -6.70 -26.38 -5.10
CA ALA A 139 -6.58 -24.94 -4.85
C ALA A 139 -7.89 -24.30 -4.38
N GLN A 140 -9.04 -24.84 -4.81
CA GLN A 140 -10.35 -24.29 -4.45
C GLN A 140 -10.61 -24.44 -2.94
N SER A 141 -10.30 -25.59 -2.35
CA SER A 141 -10.49 -25.77 -0.91
C SER A 141 -9.65 -24.83 -0.05
N VAL A 142 -8.46 -24.46 -0.51
CA VAL A 142 -7.59 -23.49 0.18
C VAL A 142 -8.15 -22.08 0.06
N LEU A 143 -8.64 -21.72 -1.11
CA LEU A 143 -9.30 -20.42 -1.35
C LEU A 143 -10.58 -20.28 -0.52
N ASP A 144 -11.42 -21.32 -0.48
CA ASP A 144 -12.67 -21.33 0.29
C ASP A 144 -12.39 -21.12 1.79
N LYS A 145 -11.37 -21.78 2.32
CA LYS A 145 -10.92 -21.60 3.71
C LYS A 145 -10.42 -20.17 3.98
N ALA A 146 -9.69 -19.58 3.07
CA ALA A 146 -9.24 -18.20 3.21
C ALA A 146 -10.43 -17.22 3.21
N VAL A 147 -11.41 -17.41 2.31
CA VAL A 147 -12.64 -16.61 2.24
C VAL A 147 -13.45 -16.76 3.53
N GLU A 148 -13.58 -17.99 4.07
CA GLU A 148 -14.25 -18.22 5.36
C GLU A 148 -13.58 -17.43 6.48
N GLY A 149 -12.24 -17.46 6.57
CA GLY A 149 -11.50 -16.71 7.58
C GLY A 149 -11.68 -15.18 7.45
N ILE A 150 -11.70 -14.67 6.22
CA ILE A 150 -11.89 -13.22 5.94
C ILE A 150 -13.31 -12.76 6.30
N THR A 151 -14.31 -13.60 6.09
CA THR A 151 -15.72 -13.26 6.27
C THR A 151 -16.25 -13.53 7.69
N GLN A 152 -15.48 -14.17 8.54
CA GLN A 152 -15.87 -14.35 9.94
C GLN A 152 -16.00 -12.99 10.65
N PRO A 153 -17.05 -12.80 11.48
CA PRO A 153 -17.14 -11.62 12.31
C PRO A 153 -15.91 -11.56 13.24
N ALA A 154 -15.37 -10.35 13.43
CA ALA A 154 -14.30 -10.15 14.41
C ALA A 154 -14.77 -10.66 15.78
N SER A 155 -13.95 -11.50 16.43
CA SER A 155 -14.18 -11.86 17.83
C SER A 155 -14.14 -10.60 18.68
N GLU A 156 -15.19 -10.32 19.43
CA GLU A 156 -15.28 -9.22 20.39
C GLU A 156 -14.18 -9.26 21.45
#